data_079b39da46763ecbc3c326ea6094143d
#
_entry.id   079b39da46763ecbc3c326ea6094143d
#
_cell.length_a   1.000
_cell.length_b   1.000
_cell.length_c   1.000
_cell.angle_alpha   90.00
_cell.angle_beta   90.00
_cell.angle_gamma   90.00
#
_symmetry.space_group_name_H-M   'P 1'
#
loop_
_entity.id
_entity.type
_entity.pdbx_description
1 polymer ?
#
loop_
_entity_poly.entity_id
_entity_poly.type
_entity_poly.pdbx_seq_one_letter_code
_entity_poly.pdbx_strand_id
1 'polypeptide(L)'
;MRYGIAYALARLNLEFSEDETEAIEANTRKKVVPFKAEEANVMEVAGAGVTVGQKVATESSRQILVATTWRSGSTFLGDLLNHNPGVFYYFEPLHYYSQMTKEEKAEADEPEDFLRSLYTCSFTSRNVGFLHHVAVPANKFLLKNHNKRLWSSCTNLLPRETMCLMPEYLNKICPLYPIRLIKTVRLRVAKVEPLLQDPAMDLKVVMLVRDPRGVYNSRGSGPVTTWCKQDMCANPTIGCRDLADDIEAAEDLAARYPGSVTLVRYEDLSLMPEETTRQLLEFLDLPWTEAMSHYIDTHTSKEKMRMVRNRVTKKLERRKDTYGTAKNSTATAFAWRQKLGLERTLEIQGECRGPMERLGYRLMHNEEELAMQDLPLDKTAEEVWSVKK
;
A
#
# COMPACT_ATOMS: atom_id res chain seq x y z
N MET A 1 -16.84 14.78 24.07
CA MET A 1 -15.67 15.38 23.40
C MET A 1 -15.69 15.28 21.87
N ARG A 2 -16.63 14.51 21.26
CA ARG A 2 -16.74 14.32 19.79
C ARG A 2 -17.29 15.55 19.03
N TYR A 3 -18.11 16.38 19.66
CA TYR A 3 -18.75 17.56 19.02
C TYR A 3 -17.88 18.83 18.95
N GLY A 4 -16.79 18.91 19.71
CA GLY A 4 -15.97 20.14 19.78
C GLY A 4 -15.09 20.41 18.55
N ILE A 5 -14.65 19.36 17.84
CA ILE A 5 -13.76 19.50 16.68
C ILE A 5 -14.58 19.80 15.41
N ALA A 6 -15.74 19.17 15.23
CA ALA A 6 -16.65 19.47 14.13
C ALA A 6 -17.14 20.93 14.19
N TYR A 7 -17.41 21.45 15.39
CA TYR A 7 -17.83 22.84 15.60
C TYR A 7 -16.71 23.86 15.36
N ALA A 8 -15.45 23.47 15.59
CA ALA A 8 -14.28 24.30 15.31
C ALA A 8 -13.96 24.36 13.81
N LEU A 9 -14.18 23.27 13.06
CA LEU A 9 -13.96 23.22 11.62
C LEU A 9 -15.07 23.95 10.84
N ALA A 10 -16.33 23.88 11.29
CA ALA A 10 -17.46 24.57 10.68
C ALA A 10 -17.44 26.11 10.89
N ARG A 11 -16.67 26.62 11.85
CA ARG A 11 -16.50 28.07 12.10
C ARG A 11 -15.35 28.72 11.36
N LEU A 12 -14.50 27.93 10.69
CA LEU A 12 -13.39 28.44 9.91
C LEU A 12 -13.80 28.41 8.43
N ASN A 13 -14.63 29.41 8.01
CA ASN A 13 -14.70 29.79 6.61
C ASN A 13 -13.33 30.38 6.20
N LEU A 14 -12.36 29.51 5.96
CA LEU A 14 -11.07 29.89 5.41
C LEU A 14 -11.15 29.73 3.90
N GLU A 15 -11.57 30.79 3.24
CA GLU A 15 -11.26 30.98 1.83
C GLU A 15 -9.77 31.29 1.75
N PHE A 16 -9.01 30.43 1.06
CA PHE A 16 -7.65 30.78 0.69
C PHE A 16 -7.71 31.90 -0.35
N SER A 17 -6.89 32.92 -0.17
CA SER A 17 -6.69 33.92 -1.22
C SER A 17 -6.10 33.26 -2.47
N GLU A 18 -6.33 33.84 -3.65
CA GLU A 18 -5.73 33.33 -4.90
C GLU A 18 -4.21 33.23 -4.77
N ASP A 19 -3.55 34.20 -4.13
CA ASP A 19 -2.09 34.23 -3.89
C ASP A 19 -1.62 33.07 -2.99
N GLU A 20 -2.37 32.73 -1.92
CA GLU A 20 -2.05 31.60 -1.05
C GLU A 20 -2.21 30.27 -1.80
N THR A 21 -3.22 30.18 -2.66
CA THR A 21 -3.47 29.01 -3.51
C THR A 21 -2.33 28.81 -4.51
N GLU A 22 -1.93 29.85 -5.22
CA GLU A 22 -0.81 29.78 -6.18
C GLU A 22 0.52 29.44 -5.48
N ALA A 23 0.80 30.00 -4.31
CA ALA A 23 2.01 29.70 -3.53
C ALA A 23 2.04 28.23 -3.08
N ILE A 24 0.89 27.68 -2.65
CA ILE A 24 0.74 26.26 -2.27
C ILE A 24 0.99 25.36 -3.47
N GLU A 25 0.38 25.66 -4.61
CA GLU A 25 0.54 24.87 -5.84
C GLU A 25 1.99 24.92 -6.36
N ALA A 26 2.58 26.11 -6.44
CA ALA A 26 3.95 26.29 -6.90
C ALA A 26 4.98 25.55 -6.03
N ASN A 27 4.81 25.59 -4.71
CA ASN A 27 5.69 24.88 -3.78
C ASN A 27 5.51 23.36 -3.84
N THR A 28 4.29 22.89 -4.07
CA THR A 28 3.99 21.46 -4.22
C THR A 28 4.54 20.95 -5.55
N ARG A 29 4.35 21.67 -6.66
CA ARG A 29 4.92 21.32 -7.98
C ARG A 29 6.44 21.22 -7.96
N LYS A 30 7.15 22.05 -7.21
CA LYS A 30 8.60 21.95 -7.03
C LYS A 30 9.05 20.67 -6.33
N LYS A 31 8.20 20.07 -5.51
CA LYS A 31 8.48 18.87 -4.71
C LYS A 31 7.94 17.58 -5.34
N VAL A 32 7.01 17.69 -6.27
CA VAL A 32 6.51 16.59 -7.10
C VAL A 32 7.34 16.59 -8.38
N VAL A 33 8.16 15.58 -8.57
CA VAL A 33 8.90 15.40 -9.84
C VAL A 33 7.87 14.98 -10.89
N PRO A 34 7.73 15.73 -12.01
CA PRO A 34 6.85 15.31 -13.07
C PRO A 34 7.32 13.96 -13.62
N PHE A 35 6.36 13.09 -13.87
CA PHE A 35 6.57 11.84 -14.58
C PHE A 35 6.97 12.21 -16.03
N LYS A 36 8.27 12.12 -16.38
CA LYS A 36 8.69 12.17 -17.77
C LYS A 36 8.61 10.76 -18.32
N ALA A 37 7.65 10.51 -19.19
CA ALA A 37 7.78 9.43 -20.15
C ALA A 37 9.08 9.68 -20.94
N GLU A 38 9.89 8.64 -21.13
CA GLU A 38 11.13 8.73 -21.92
C GLU A 38 10.84 9.38 -23.28
N GLU A 39 11.63 10.41 -23.61
CA GLU A 39 11.62 11.02 -24.93
C GLU A 39 11.96 9.97 -25.96
N ALA A 40 10.96 9.47 -26.68
CA ALA A 40 11.17 8.79 -27.92
C ALA A 40 11.81 9.82 -28.88
N ASN A 41 13.03 9.55 -29.34
CA ASN A 41 13.73 10.32 -30.36
C ASN A 41 12.82 10.62 -31.55
N VAL A 42 12.29 11.82 -31.65
CA VAL A 42 11.67 12.33 -32.84
C VAL A 42 12.66 13.27 -33.49
N MET A 43 13.20 12.82 -34.62
CA MET A 43 14.00 13.63 -35.51
C MET A 43 13.26 14.92 -35.90
N GLU A 44 13.93 16.04 -35.68
CA GLU A 44 13.52 17.38 -36.13
C GLU A 44 13.30 17.41 -37.63
N VAL A 45 12.09 17.74 -38.06
CA VAL A 45 11.85 18.29 -39.42
C VAL A 45 11.41 19.72 -39.24
N ALA A 46 12.26 20.63 -39.66
CA ALA A 46 12.03 22.06 -39.68
C ALA A 46 10.89 22.46 -40.63
N GLY A 47 10.00 23.33 -40.18
CA GLY A 47 9.21 24.18 -41.06
C GLY A 47 7.77 24.43 -40.68
N ALA A 48 7.46 25.71 -40.46
CA ALA A 48 6.16 26.39 -40.52
C ALA A 48 5.37 26.52 -39.23
N GLY A 49 5.19 27.77 -38.83
CA GLY A 49 4.49 28.26 -37.68
C GLY A 49 3.04 27.84 -37.60
N VAL A 50 2.60 27.53 -36.38
CA VAL A 50 1.19 27.43 -35.99
C VAL A 50 1.01 27.91 -34.55
N THR A 51 0.02 28.76 -34.43
CA THR A 51 -0.58 29.39 -33.27
C THR A 51 -0.82 28.50 -32.08
N VAL A 52 -0.54 29.06 -30.91
CA VAL A 52 -0.74 28.51 -29.57
C VAL A 52 -2.21 28.19 -29.29
N GLY A 53 -2.46 26.95 -29.01
CA GLY A 53 -3.69 26.39 -28.50
C GLY A 53 -3.43 25.02 -27.93
N GLN A 54 -2.33 24.85 -27.19
CA GLN A 54 -2.10 23.59 -26.49
C GLN A 54 -3.04 23.49 -25.27
N LYS A 55 -4.15 22.76 -25.43
CA LYS A 55 -4.75 22.02 -24.34
C LYS A 55 -3.63 21.20 -23.73
N VAL A 56 -3.21 21.54 -22.51
CA VAL A 56 -2.41 20.63 -21.68
C VAL A 56 -3.28 19.39 -21.54
N ALA A 57 -2.92 18.32 -22.23
CA ALA A 57 -3.48 17.01 -21.99
C ALA A 57 -3.26 16.76 -20.49
N THR A 58 -4.32 16.67 -19.75
CA THR A 58 -4.26 16.18 -18.36
C THR A 58 -3.79 14.73 -18.49
N GLU A 59 -2.47 14.49 -18.26
CA GLU A 59 -1.95 13.13 -18.15
C GLU A 59 -2.81 12.42 -17.14
N SER A 60 -3.41 11.30 -17.56
CA SER A 60 -4.29 10.51 -16.70
C SER A 60 -3.47 10.07 -15.48
N SER A 61 -3.95 10.43 -14.30
CA SER A 61 -3.27 10.00 -13.08
C SER A 61 -3.35 8.49 -12.92
N ARG A 62 -2.22 7.85 -12.57
CA ARG A 62 -2.16 6.42 -12.27
C ARG A 62 -2.75 6.12 -10.89
N GLN A 63 -3.67 5.17 -10.82
CA GLN A 63 -4.19 4.65 -9.55
C GLN A 63 -3.61 3.26 -9.30
N ILE A 64 -3.12 3.02 -8.07
CA ILE A 64 -2.54 1.75 -7.66
C ILE A 64 -3.23 1.27 -6.40
N LEU A 65 -3.74 0.04 -6.44
CA LEU A 65 -4.27 -0.66 -5.28
C LEU A 65 -3.36 -1.82 -4.89
N VAL A 66 -2.80 -1.79 -3.69
CA VAL A 66 -2.19 -2.97 -3.08
C VAL A 66 -3.24 -3.63 -2.18
N ALA A 67 -3.85 -4.69 -2.69
CA ALA A 67 -4.81 -5.53 -1.96
C ALA A 67 -4.10 -6.73 -1.34
N THR A 68 -4.36 -7.01 -0.08
CA THR A 68 -3.65 -8.08 0.65
C THR A 68 -4.37 -8.43 1.96
N THR A 69 -3.79 -9.34 2.73
CA THR A 69 -4.23 -9.65 4.09
C THR A 69 -3.22 -9.17 5.15
N TRP A 70 -3.65 -9.15 6.42
CA TRP A 70 -2.77 -8.75 7.54
C TRP A 70 -1.52 -9.61 7.61
N ARG A 71 -0.36 -8.98 7.76
CA ARG A 71 0.97 -9.57 7.93
C ARG A 71 1.58 -10.21 6.70
N SER A 72 1.13 -9.84 5.52
CA SER A 72 1.71 -10.26 4.24
C SER A 72 2.93 -9.44 3.77
N GLY A 73 3.39 -8.46 4.54
CA GLY A 73 4.53 -7.60 4.14
C GLY A 73 4.14 -6.33 3.37
N SER A 74 2.85 -6.03 3.27
CA SER A 74 2.32 -4.91 2.49
C SER A 74 2.79 -3.52 2.95
N THR A 75 3.18 -3.35 4.21
CA THR A 75 3.78 -2.09 4.66
C THR A 75 5.12 -1.85 3.97
N PHE A 76 5.95 -2.89 3.81
CA PHE A 76 7.22 -2.79 3.08
C PHE A 76 6.97 -2.42 1.61
N LEU A 77 6.08 -3.13 0.93
CA LEU A 77 5.76 -2.87 -0.48
C LEU A 77 5.15 -1.47 -0.68
N GLY A 78 4.18 -1.06 0.15
CA GLY A 78 3.56 0.25 0.07
C GLY A 78 4.56 1.38 0.32
N ASP A 79 5.42 1.24 1.31
CA ASP A 79 6.48 2.23 1.59
C ASP A 79 7.52 2.27 0.47
N LEU A 80 7.88 1.12 -0.12
CA LEU A 80 8.78 1.04 -1.27
C LEU A 80 8.22 1.83 -2.46
N LEU A 81 6.97 1.59 -2.85
CA LEU A 81 6.30 2.33 -3.93
C LEU A 81 6.18 3.83 -3.60
N ASN A 82 5.96 4.17 -2.33
CA ASN A 82 5.88 5.56 -1.86
C ASN A 82 7.23 6.31 -1.89
N HIS A 83 8.36 5.61 -2.15
CA HIS A 83 9.63 6.28 -2.41
C HIS A 83 9.69 6.93 -3.79
N ASN A 84 8.74 6.67 -4.69
CA ASN A 84 8.53 7.49 -5.85
C ASN A 84 7.99 8.87 -5.43
N PRO A 85 8.63 9.98 -5.83
CA PRO A 85 8.25 11.33 -5.39
C PRO A 85 6.88 11.79 -5.89
N GLY A 86 6.33 11.17 -6.93
CA GLY A 86 5.01 11.49 -7.48
C GLY A 86 3.84 10.79 -6.78
N VAL A 87 4.08 10.03 -5.72
CA VAL A 87 3.03 9.25 -5.04
C VAL A 87 2.34 10.05 -3.95
N PHE A 88 0.99 10.05 -3.99
CA PHE A 88 0.11 10.36 -2.85
C PHE A 88 -0.38 9.05 -2.26
N TYR A 89 -0.01 8.74 -1.02
CA TYR A 89 -0.21 7.44 -0.42
C TYR A 89 -1.29 7.43 0.67
N TYR A 90 -2.33 6.63 0.47
CA TYR A 90 -3.34 6.32 1.47
C TYR A 90 -3.05 4.95 2.10
N PHE A 91 -2.53 4.95 3.31
CA PHE A 91 -2.26 3.72 4.06
C PHE A 91 -3.51 3.27 4.80
N GLU A 92 -4.06 2.12 4.45
CA GLU A 92 -5.23 1.52 5.12
C GLU A 92 -6.45 2.47 5.28
N PRO A 93 -6.92 3.16 4.23
CA PRO A 93 -8.03 4.10 4.40
C PRO A 93 -9.31 3.42 4.89
N LEU A 94 -9.54 2.14 4.56
CA LEU A 94 -10.66 1.35 5.05
C LEU A 94 -10.56 0.98 6.56
N HIS A 95 -9.46 1.33 7.24
CA HIS A 95 -9.41 1.29 8.70
C HIS A 95 -10.48 2.16 9.34
N TYR A 96 -10.87 3.25 8.68
CA TYR A 96 -11.97 4.11 9.10
C TYR A 96 -13.27 3.34 9.26
N TYR A 97 -13.62 2.49 8.28
CA TYR A 97 -14.83 1.65 8.34
C TYR A 97 -14.81 0.63 9.48
N SER A 98 -13.64 0.17 9.90
CA SER A 98 -13.52 -0.76 11.04
C SER A 98 -13.83 -0.12 12.39
N GLN A 99 -13.89 1.20 12.46
CA GLN A 99 -14.17 1.97 13.67
C GLN A 99 -15.60 2.52 13.71
N MET A 100 -16.36 2.35 12.63
CA MET A 100 -17.76 2.78 12.54
C MET A 100 -18.68 1.85 13.33
N THR A 101 -19.73 2.41 13.91
CA THR A 101 -20.87 1.66 14.43
C THR A 101 -21.65 0.99 13.29
N LYS A 102 -22.64 0.16 13.61
CA LYS A 102 -23.50 -0.46 12.59
C LYS A 102 -24.35 0.59 11.88
N GLU A 103 -24.84 1.57 12.61
CA GLU A 103 -25.64 2.68 12.09
C GLU A 103 -24.81 3.56 11.15
N GLU A 104 -23.60 3.95 11.56
CA GLU A 104 -22.67 4.71 10.71
C GLU A 104 -22.31 3.97 9.42
N LYS A 105 -22.16 2.64 9.48
CA LYS A 105 -21.90 1.82 8.27
C LYS A 105 -23.07 1.74 7.32
N ALA A 106 -24.30 1.75 7.85
CA ALA A 106 -25.51 1.72 7.03
C ALA A 106 -25.74 3.01 6.23
N GLU A 107 -25.16 4.13 6.70
CA GLU A 107 -25.24 5.44 6.05
C GLU A 107 -23.98 5.81 5.25
N ALA A 108 -22.90 5.01 5.38
CA ALA A 108 -21.66 5.23 4.67
C ALA A 108 -21.76 4.79 3.21
N ASP A 109 -20.93 5.39 2.36
CA ASP A 109 -20.72 4.90 1.00
C ASP A 109 -20.16 3.46 1.03
N GLU A 110 -20.40 2.69 -0.01
CA GLU A 110 -19.74 1.39 -0.16
C GLU A 110 -18.20 1.60 -0.19
N PRO A 111 -17.42 0.64 0.36
CA PRO A 111 -15.97 0.78 0.43
C PRO A 111 -15.30 1.15 -0.90
N GLU A 112 -15.76 0.57 -2.01
CA GLU A 112 -15.26 0.85 -3.36
C GLU A 112 -15.55 2.27 -3.82
N ASP A 113 -16.72 2.84 -3.51
CA ASP A 113 -17.07 4.24 -3.83
C ASP A 113 -16.26 5.23 -3.00
N PHE A 114 -16.04 4.90 -1.73
CA PHE A 114 -15.13 5.67 -0.89
C PHE A 114 -13.70 5.65 -1.45
N LEU A 115 -13.16 4.50 -1.87
CA LEU A 115 -11.84 4.43 -2.49
C LEU A 115 -11.79 5.21 -3.80
N ARG A 116 -12.87 5.17 -4.61
CA ARG A 116 -12.99 5.99 -5.83
C ARG A 116 -12.84 7.47 -5.51
N SER A 117 -13.51 7.97 -4.46
CA SER A 117 -13.41 9.36 -4.05
C SER A 117 -11.99 9.78 -3.66
N LEU A 118 -11.23 8.89 -3.03
CA LEU A 118 -9.81 9.12 -2.71
C LEU A 118 -8.94 9.13 -3.97
N TYR A 119 -9.18 8.22 -4.93
CA TYR A 119 -8.45 8.17 -6.19
C TYR A 119 -8.72 9.39 -7.08
N THR A 120 -9.93 9.91 -7.06
CA THR A 120 -10.30 11.13 -7.81
C THR A 120 -10.01 12.42 -7.06
N CYS A 121 -9.39 12.33 -5.87
CA CYS A 121 -9.13 13.48 -5.00
C CYS A 121 -10.41 14.30 -4.71
N SER A 122 -11.55 13.64 -4.59
CA SER A 122 -12.85 14.25 -4.34
C SER A 122 -13.18 14.21 -2.85
N PHE A 123 -12.65 15.17 -2.10
CA PHE A 123 -12.95 15.31 -0.68
C PHE A 123 -14.17 16.21 -0.50
N THR A 124 -15.28 15.61 -0.11
CA THR A 124 -16.56 16.26 0.11
C THR A 124 -17.04 16.08 1.55
N SER A 125 -18.24 16.53 1.87
CA SER A 125 -18.85 16.26 3.18
C SER A 125 -18.92 14.77 3.53
N ARG A 126 -18.99 13.88 2.52
CA ARG A 126 -19.01 12.43 2.73
C ARG A 126 -17.69 11.88 3.29
N ASN A 127 -16.55 12.50 2.95
CA ASN A 127 -15.20 12.07 3.41
C ASN A 127 -14.77 12.77 4.71
N VAL A 128 -15.51 13.75 5.20
CA VAL A 128 -15.13 14.52 6.40
C VAL A 128 -14.94 13.61 7.61
N GLY A 129 -15.75 12.56 7.76
CA GLY A 129 -15.58 11.55 8.80
C GLY A 129 -14.21 10.85 8.76
N PHE A 130 -13.74 10.49 7.56
CA PHE A 130 -12.40 9.95 7.36
C PHE A 130 -11.31 10.96 7.72
N LEU A 131 -11.44 12.21 7.29
CA LEU A 131 -10.47 13.26 7.61
C LEU A 131 -10.40 13.54 9.12
N HIS A 132 -11.53 13.53 9.81
CA HIS A 132 -11.56 13.59 11.28
C HIS A 132 -10.88 12.38 11.91
N HIS A 133 -11.12 11.18 11.38
CA HIS A 133 -10.47 9.95 11.85
C HIS A 133 -8.94 10.03 11.73
N VAL A 134 -8.43 10.53 10.60
CA VAL A 134 -6.99 10.72 10.37
C VAL A 134 -6.40 11.83 11.23
N ALA A 135 -7.17 12.84 11.62
CA ALA A 135 -6.74 13.93 12.48
C ALA A 135 -6.41 13.48 13.91
N VAL A 136 -6.95 12.34 14.35
CA VAL A 136 -6.64 11.76 15.67
C VAL A 136 -5.16 11.38 15.74
N PRO A 137 -4.41 11.77 16.78
CA PRO A 137 -2.98 11.52 16.89
C PRO A 137 -2.57 10.05 16.70
N ALA A 138 -3.38 9.10 17.19
CA ALA A 138 -3.15 7.67 17.03
C ALA A 138 -3.28 7.19 15.57
N ASN A 139 -4.00 7.92 14.73
CA ASN A 139 -4.32 7.54 13.36
C ASN A 139 -3.47 8.26 12.29
N LYS A 140 -2.48 9.05 12.70
CA LYS A 140 -1.57 9.77 11.77
C LYS A 140 -0.84 8.85 10.79
N PHE A 141 -0.74 7.56 11.10
CA PHE A 141 -0.16 6.55 10.20
C PHE A 141 -0.99 6.32 8.94
N LEU A 142 -2.30 6.62 8.95
CA LEU A 142 -3.17 6.39 7.80
C LEU A 142 -2.91 7.33 6.62
N LEU A 143 -2.40 8.54 6.88
CA LEU A 143 -2.13 9.51 5.84
C LEU A 143 -0.84 10.31 6.08
N LYS A 144 -0.72 10.99 7.22
CA LYS A 144 0.36 11.95 7.48
C LYS A 144 1.74 11.30 7.45
N ASN A 145 1.94 10.18 8.13
CA ASN A 145 3.26 9.58 8.29
C ASN A 145 3.86 9.09 6.97
N HIS A 146 3.01 8.76 6.00
CA HIS A 146 3.41 8.29 4.68
C HIS A 146 3.50 9.43 3.64
N ASN A 147 2.93 10.61 3.94
CA ASN A 147 2.96 11.79 3.05
C ASN A 147 3.77 12.94 3.65
N LYS A 148 4.96 12.68 4.14
CA LYS A 148 5.82 13.69 4.81
C LYS A 148 6.13 14.90 3.92
N ARG A 149 6.25 14.69 2.60
CA ARG A 149 6.47 15.77 1.62
C ARG A 149 5.30 16.74 1.57
N LEU A 150 4.07 16.20 1.49
CA LEU A 150 2.84 16.98 1.55
C LEU A 150 2.75 17.75 2.87
N TRP A 151 2.94 17.04 4.00
CA TRP A 151 2.84 17.65 5.33
C TRP A 151 3.88 18.74 5.56
N SER A 152 5.14 18.53 5.16
CA SER A 152 6.17 19.58 5.29
C SER A 152 5.86 20.81 4.43
N SER A 153 5.23 20.63 3.28
CA SER A 153 4.80 21.76 2.44
C SER A 153 3.66 22.54 3.09
N CYS A 154 2.64 21.82 3.54
CA CYS A 154 1.47 22.39 4.18
C CYS A 154 1.83 23.14 5.47
N THR A 155 2.57 22.50 6.39
CA THR A 155 2.91 23.11 7.69
C THR A 155 3.87 24.30 7.59
N ASN A 156 4.58 24.45 6.48
CA ASN A 156 5.38 25.64 6.20
C ASN A 156 4.54 26.83 5.69
N LEU A 157 3.35 26.56 5.16
CA LEU A 157 2.47 27.56 4.55
C LEU A 157 1.27 27.89 5.43
N LEU A 158 0.76 26.92 6.18
CA LEU A 158 -0.44 27.06 6.97
C LEU A 158 -0.12 27.09 8.47
N PRO A 159 -0.81 27.95 9.24
CA PRO A 159 -0.47 28.17 10.66
C PRO A 159 -0.81 26.97 11.56
N ARG A 160 -1.65 26.03 11.11
CA ARG A 160 -2.07 24.86 11.89
C ARG A 160 -2.04 23.59 11.06
N GLU A 161 -1.45 22.54 11.61
CA GLU A 161 -1.37 21.22 10.97
C GLU A 161 -2.74 20.64 10.58
N THR A 162 -3.80 20.95 11.33
CA THR A 162 -5.16 20.48 11.02
C THR A 162 -5.70 21.04 9.70
N MET A 163 -5.20 22.18 9.25
CA MET A 163 -5.58 22.78 7.96
C MET A 163 -5.10 21.93 6.77
N CYS A 164 -4.05 21.13 6.95
CA CYS A 164 -3.58 20.16 5.94
C CYS A 164 -4.58 19.01 5.67
N LEU A 165 -5.59 18.86 6.51
CA LEU A 165 -6.67 17.87 6.36
C LEU A 165 -8.00 18.50 5.90
N MET A 166 -7.99 19.78 5.55
CA MET A 166 -9.21 20.41 5.04
C MET A 166 -9.50 19.94 3.60
N PRO A 167 -10.76 19.62 3.28
CA PRO A 167 -11.15 19.25 1.91
C PRO A 167 -10.65 20.25 0.86
N GLU A 168 -10.77 21.56 1.13
CA GLU A 168 -10.35 22.65 0.25
C GLU A 168 -8.87 22.57 -0.11
N TYR A 169 -8.02 22.25 0.87
CA TYR A 169 -6.60 22.05 0.66
C TYR A 169 -6.31 20.74 -0.10
N LEU A 170 -6.90 19.63 0.35
CA LEU A 170 -6.65 18.32 -0.24
C LEU A 170 -7.16 18.22 -1.68
N ASN A 171 -8.31 18.82 -2.01
CA ASN A 171 -8.85 18.86 -3.36
C ASN A 171 -7.95 19.62 -4.35
N LYS A 172 -7.15 20.58 -3.87
CA LYS A 172 -6.19 21.32 -4.71
C LYS A 172 -4.85 20.58 -4.84
N ILE A 173 -4.40 19.94 -3.78
CA ILE A 173 -3.04 19.37 -3.71
C ILE A 173 -2.97 17.92 -4.16
N CYS A 174 -3.95 17.09 -3.83
CA CYS A 174 -3.98 15.69 -4.24
C CYS A 174 -3.89 15.51 -5.77
N PRO A 175 -4.61 16.31 -6.61
CA PRO A 175 -4.51 16.19 -8.07
C PRO A 175 -3.11 16.50 -8.64
N LEU A 176 -2.25 17.21 -7.91
CA LEU A 176 -0.89 17.51 -8.34
C LEU A 176 0.04 16.29 -8.30
N TYR A 177 -0.36 15.23 -7.61
CA TYR A 177 0.39 13.98 -7.55
C TYR A 177 -0.09 13.06 -8.69
N PRO A 178 0.79 12.67 -9.63
CA PRO A 178 0.40 11.83 -10.77
C PRO A 178 0.06 10.40 -10.39
N ILE A 179 0.45 9.94 -9.20
CA ILE A 179 0.24 8.57 -8.74
C ILE A 179 -0.53 8.59 -7.43
N ARG A 180 -1.66 7.89 -7.35
CA ARG A 180 -2.41 7.68 -6.11
C ARG A 180 -2.33 6.21 -5.73
N LEU A 181 -1.66 5.97 -4.61
CA LEU A 181 -1.44 4.63 -4.06
C LEU A 181 -2.37 4.40 -2.87
N ILE A 182 -3.17 3.36 -2.93
CA ILE A 182 -3.92 2.85 -1.79
C ILE A 182 -3.39 1.46 -1.43
N LYS A 183 -3.14 1.22 -0.14
CA LYS A 183 -2.85 -0.10 0.40
C LYS A 183 -3.91 -0.47 1.43
N THR A 184 -4.54 -1.62 1.26
CA THR A 184 -5.57 -2.10 2.19
C THR A 184 -5.48 -3.60 2.45
N VAL A 185 -5.86 -4.00 3.67
CA VAL A 185 -6.04 -5.40 4.10
C VAL A 185 -7.52 -5.70 4.39
N ARG A 186 -8.42 -4.78 3.97
CA ARG A 186 -9.85 -4.80 4.34
C ARG A 186 -10.78 -4.77 3.12
N LEU A 187 -10.26 -5.05 1.95
CA LEU A 187 -11.04 -5.16 0.72
C LEU A 187 -10.77 -6.52 0.09
N ARG A 188 -11.83 -7.27 -0.20
CA ARG A 188 -11.76 -8.50 -0.98
C ARG A 188 -11.49 -8.15 -2.45
N VAL A 189 -10.67 -8.96 -3.12
CA VAL A 189 -10.26 -8.68 -4.51
C VAL A 189 -11.45 -8.61 -5.46
N ALA A 190 -12.47 -9.45 -5.28
CA ALA A 190 -13.70 -9.39 -6.07
C ALA A 190 -14.42 -8.03 -6.01
N LYS A 191 -14.26 -7.27 -4.91
CA LYS A 191 -14.86 -5.95 -4.73
C LYS A 191 -14.13 -4.82 -5.46
N VAL A 192 -13.04 -5.13 -6.15
CA VAL A 192 -12.26 -4.14 -6.93
C VAL A 192 -12.87 -3.89 -8.31
N GLU A 193 -13.68 -4.82 -8.81
CA GLU A 193 -14.24 -4.75 -10.16
C GLU A 193 -14.94 -3.43 -10.52
N PRO A 194 -15.80 -2.84 -9.66
CA PRO A 194 -16.43 -1.55 -9.97
C PRO A 194 -15.44 -0.39 -10.19
N LEU A 195 -14.24 -0.50 -9.64
CA LEU A 195 -13.16 0.47 -9.87
C LEU A 195 -12.44 0.21 -11.19
N LEU A 196 -12.28 -1.06 -11.61
CA LEU A 196 -11.69 -1.42 -12.90
C LEU A 196 -12.63 -1.12 -14.08
N GLN A 197 -13.94 -1.12 -13.85
CA GLN A 197 -14.94 -0.78 -14.85
C GLN A 197 -15.08 0.73 -15.11
N ASP A 198 -14.56 1.57 -14.21
CA ASP A 198 -14.67 3.01 -14.34
C ASP A 198 -13.70 3.55 -15.41
N PRO A 199 -14.20 4.05 -16.56
CA PRO A 199 -13.34 4.52 -17.64
C PRO A 199 -12.53 5.77 -17.31
N ALA A 200 -12.87 6.45 -16.20
CA ALA A 200 -12.10 7.59 -15.71
C ALA A 200 -10.88 7.20 -14.88
N MET A 201 -10.72 5.88 -14.60
CA MET A 201 -9.64 5.35 -13.77
C MET A 201 -8.64 4.54 -14.60
N ASP A 202 -7.36 4.81 -14.37
CA ASP A 202 -6.24 3.98 -14.87
C ASP A 202 -5.70 3.16 -13.69
N LEU A 203 -6.52 2.20 -13.21
CA LEU A 203 -6.26 1.41 -12.02
C LEU A 203 -5.39 0.19 -12.30
N LYS A 204 -4.30 0.07 -11.56
CA LYS A 204 -3.48 -1.14 -11.46
C LYS A 204 -3.65 -1.77 -10.08
N VAL A 205 -3.95 -3.05 -10.04
CA VAL A 205 -4.18 -3.83 -8.82
C VAL A 205 -3.03 -4.79 -8.60
N VAL A 206 -2.42 -4.71 -7.44
CA VAL A 206 -1.36 -5.61 -6.99
C VAL A 206 -1.91 -6.45 -5.84
N MET A 207 -2.17 -7.72 -6.08
CA MET A 207 -2.48 -8.66 -5.01
C MET A 207 -1.16 -9.15 -4.38
N LEU A 208 -0.86 -8.73 -3.16
CA LEU A 208 0.30 -9.21 -2.43
C LEU A 208 -0.10 -10.40 -1.55
N VAL A 209 0.50 -11.55 -1.82
CA VAL A 209 0.30 -12.79 -1.07
C VAL A 209 1.54 -13.16 -0.28
N ARG A 210 1.37 -14.01 0.72
CA ARG A 210 2.46 -14.57 1.53
C ARG A 210 2.10 -15.98 1.96
N ASP A 211 3.10 -16.81 2.16
CA ASP A 211 2.96 -18.14 2.76
C ASP A 211 2.07 -18.07 4.02
N PRO A 212 0.92 -18.77 4.04
CA PRO A 212 0.00 -18.76 5.18
C PRO A 212 0.69 -19.10 6.50
N ARG A 213 1.67 -20.00 6.50
CA ARG A 213 2.46 -20.36 7.70
C ARG A 213 3.24 -19.14 8.22
N GLY A 214 3.83 -18.36 7.31
CA GLY A 214 4.50 -17.09 7.63
C GLY A 214 3.55 -16.01 8.14
N VAL A 215 2.34 -15.94 7.57
CA VAL A 215 1.27 -15.04 7.99
C VAL A 215 0.83 -15.38 9.42
N TYR A 216 0.44 -16.63 9.70
CA TYR A 216 -0.06 -17.05 11.01
C TYR A 216 1.03 -17.06 12.09
N ASN A 217 2.28 -17.40 11.76
CA ASN A 217 3.41 -17.20 12.66
C ASN A 217 3.54 -15.72 13.08
N SER A 218 3.39 -14.80 12.14
CA SER A 218 3.47 -13.35 12.43
C SER A 218 2.26 -12.84 13.22
N ARG A 219 1.06 -13.39 12.99
CA ARG A 219 -0.18 -13.03 13.71
C ARG A 219 -0.15 -13.54 15.15
N GLY A 220 0.42 -14.72 15.40
CA GLY A 220 0.61 -15.31 16.72
C GLY A 220 1.79 -14.75 17.51
N SER A 221 2.44 -13.66 17.06
CA SER A 221 3.68 -13.17 17.67
C SER A 221 3.58 -11.72 18.16
N GLY A 222 4.13 -11.46 19.34
CA GLY A 222 4.33 -10.12 19.89
C GLY A 222 3.04 -9.30 20.03
N PRO A 223 3.08 -7.97 19.82
CA PRO A 223 1.92 -7.11 20.02
C PRO A 223 0.74 -7.40 19.09
N VAL A 224 0.94 -8.17 18.01
CA VAL A 224 -0.14 -8.53 17.08
C VAL A 224 -1.21 -9.37 17.78
N THR A 225 -0.82 -10.23 18.73
CA THR A 225 -1.73 -11.07 19.53
C THR A 225 -2.73 -10.27 20.35
N THR A 226 -2.48 -8.99 20.60
CA THR A 226 -3.40 -8.15 21.38
C THR A 226 -4.65 -7.75 20.60
N TRP A 227 -4.55 -7.62 19.28
CA TRP A 227 -5.65 -7.18 18.41
C TRP A 227 -6.11 -8.25 17.41
N CYS A 228 -5.26 -9.21 17.04
CA CYS A 228 -5.59 -10.31 16.14
C CYS A 228 -6.25 -11.47 16.91
N LYS A 229 -7.40 -11.22 17.51
CA LYS A 229 -8.17 -12.21 18.31
C LYS A 229 -9.45 -12.65 17.62
N GLN A 230 -9.91 -11.87 16.64
CA GLN A 230 -11.12 -12.19 15.89
C GLN A 230 -10.84 -13.30 14.87
N ASP A 231 -11.84 -14.11 14.58
CA ASP A 231 -11.74 -15.24 13.66
C ASP A 231 -11.16 -14.85 12.29
N MET A 232 -11.58 -13.73 11.71
CA MET A 232 -11.03 -13.20 10.46
C MET A 232 -9.50 -13.03 10.47
N CYS A 233 -8.89 -12.83 11.64
CA CYS A 233 -7.46 -12.64 11.78
C CYS A 233 -6.76 -13.89 12.29
N ALA A 234 -7.35 -14.62 13.24
CA ALA A 234 -6.69 -15.69 13.98
C ALA A 234 -6.96 -17.09 13.42
N ASN A 235 -8.12 -17.29 12.76
CA ASN A 235 -8.56 -18.60 12.28
C ASN A 235 -8.03 -18.91 10.88
N PRO A 236 -7.20 -19.97 10.69
CA PRO A 236 -6.68 -20.37 9.38
C PRO A 236 -7.77 -20.75 8.38
N THR A 237 -8.82 -21.46 8.81
CA THR A 237 -9.92 -21.89 7.92
C THR A 237 -10.55 -20.71 7.18
N ILE A 238 -10.86 -19.63 7.92
CA ILE A 238 -11.45 -18.44 7.33
C ILE A 238 -10.44 -17.73 6.42
N GLY A 239 -9.21 -17.51 6.90
CA GLY A 239 -8.22 -16.77 6.14
C GLY A 239 -7.73 -17.52 4.90
N CYS A 240 -7.73 -18.86 4.91
CA CYS A 240 -7.34 -19.66 3.75
C CYS A 240 -8.45 -19.75 2.70
N ARG A 241 -9.72 -19.83 3.13
CA ARG A 241 -10.86 -19.68 2.22
C ARG A 241 -10.83 -18.29 1.57
N ASP A 242 -10.67 -17.24 2.36
CA ASP A 242 -10.57 -15.87 1.87
C ASP A 242 -9.41 -15.70 0.88
N LEU A 243 -8.27 -16.32 1.12
CA LEU A 243 -7.13 -16.31 0.20
C LEU A 243 -7.44 -17.05 -1.11
N ALA A 244 -8.11 -18.19 -1.04
CA ALA A 244 -8.53 -18.96 -2.23
C ALA A 244 -9.45 -18.13 -3.12
N ASP A 245 -10.50 -17.56 -2.53
CA ASP A 245 -11.47 -16.72 -3.24
C ASP A 245 -10.79 -15.46 -3.84
N ASP A 246 -9.84 -14.85 -3.12
CA ASP A 246 -9.13 -13.66 -3.63
C ASP A 246 -8.18 -14.01 -4.79
N ILE A 247 -7.54 -15.19 -4.78
CA ILE A 247 -6.72 -15.66 -5.91
C ILE A 247 -7.62 -15.89 -7.12
N GLU A 248 -8.74 -16.59 -6.95
CA GLU A 248 -9.70 -16.84 -8.03
C GLU A 248 -10.24 -15.53 -8.63
N ALA A 249 -10.62 -14.59 -7.77
CA ALA A 249 -11.07 -13.27 -8.21
C ALA A 249 -9.95 -12.49 -8.94
N ALA A 250 -8.72 -12.57 -8.49
CA ALA A 250 -7.60 -11.90 -9.15
C ALA A 250 -7.35 -12.46 -10.56
N GLU A 251 -7.47 -13.78 -10.74
CA GLU A 251 -7.29 -14.42 -12.05
C GLU A 251 -8.45 -14.09 -12.99
N ASP A 252 -9.68 -14.11 -12.50
CA ASP A 252 -10.86 -13.73 -13.28
C ASP A 252 -10.77 -12.25 -13.71
N LEU A 253 -10.42 -11.35 -12.79
CA LEU A 253 -10.23 -9.93 -13.11
C LEU A 253 -9.06 -9.71 -14.08
N ALA A 254 -7.94 -10.43 -13.94
CA ALA A 254 -6.81 -10.33 -14.87
C ALA A 254 -7.19 -10.79 -16.28
N ALA A 255 -8.06 -11.81 -16.40
CA ALA A 255 -8.56 -12.27 -17.69
C ALA A 255 -9.52 -11.29 -18.36
N ARG A 256 -10.39 -10.63 -17.58
CA ARG A 256 -11.38 -9.65 -18.07
C ARG A 256 -10.80 -8.24 -18.28
N TYR A 257 -9.77 -7.90 -17.52
CA TYR A 257 -9.09 -6.59 -17.59
C TYR A 257 -7.57 -6.80 -17.80
N PRO A 258 -7.15 -7.20 -18.99
CA PRO A 258 -5.74 -7.51 -19.29
C PRO A 258 -4.81 -6.34 -18.93
N GLY A 259 -3.71 -6.66 -18.26
CA GLY A 259 -2.72 -5.66 -17.84
C GLY A 259 -3.13 -4.81 -16.63
N SER A 260 -4.30 -5.05 -16.00
CA SER A 260 -4.75 -4.24 -14.84
C SER A 260 -4.55 -4.93 -13.49
N VAL A 261 -4.34 -6.24 -13.45
CA VAL A 261 -4.20 -7.01 -12.20
C VAL A 261 -2.92 -7.84 -12.25
N THR A 262 -2.16 -7.84 -11.16
CA THR A 262 -1.00 -8.72 -10.97
C THR A 262 -0.96 -9.28 -9.56
N LEU A 263 -0.24 -10.41 -9.40
CA LEU A 263 0.01 -11.04 -8.10
C LEU A 263 1.51 -11.03 -7.81
N VAL A 264 1.89 -10.71 -6.58
CA VAL A 264 3.26 -10.73 -6.09
C VAL A 264 3.32 -11.55 -4.81
N ARG A 265 4.25 -12.52 -4.76
CA ARG A 265 4.54 -13.22 -3.49
C ARG A 265 5.53 -12.41 -2.66
N TYR A 266 5.26 -12.31 -1.37
CA TYR A 266 6.18 -11.70 -0.40
C TYR A 266 7.55 -12.39 -0.39
N GLU A 267 7.59 -13.69 -0.61
CA GLU A 267 8.81 -14.48 -0.64
C GLU A 267 9.71 -14.09 -1.82
N ASP A 268 9.16 -13.90 -3.01
CA ASP A 268 9.92 -13.42 -4.18
C ASP A 268 10.49 -12.02 -3.94
N LEU A 269 9.65 -11.12 -3.40
CA LEU A 269 10.08 -9.77 -3.00
C LEU A 269 11.14 -9.79 -1.89
N SER A 270 11.15 -10.83 -1.04
CA SER A 270 12.12 -10.98 0.05
C SER A 270 13.45 -11.59 -0.40
N LEU A 271 13.41 -12.47 -1.39
CA LEU A 271 14.57 -13.17 -1.94
C LEU A 271 15.30 -12.33 -2.99
N MET A 272 14.54 -11.71 -3.88
CA MET A 272 15.03 -10.92 -5.02
C MET A 272 14.36 -9.53 -5.02
N PRO A 273 14.62 -8.69 -4.00
CA PRO A 273 13.84 -7.46 -3.79
C PRO A 273 13.98 -6.46 -4.93
N GLU A 274 15.15 -6.31 -5.52
CA GLU A 274 15.36 -5.40 -6.63
C GLU A 274 14.70 -5.91 -7.91
N GLU A 275 14.93 -7.16 -8.28
CA GLU A 275 14.39 -7.77 -9.49
C GLU A 275 12.86 -7.82 -9.47
N THR A 276 12.27 -8.34 -8.38
CA THR A 276 10.81 -8.39 -8.22
C THR A 276 10.20 -6.98 -8.24
N THR A 277 10.89 -5.99 -7.66
CA THR A 277 10.42 -4.61 -7.71
C THR A 277 10.48 -4.03 -9.12
N ARG A 278 11.54 -4.30 -9.90
CA ARG A 278 11.64 -3.84 -11.30
C ARG A 278 10.53 -4.42 -12.17
N GLN A 279 10.26 -5.72 -12.06
CA GLN A 279 9.14 -6.37 -12.76
C GLN A 279 7.78 -5.75 -12.35
N LEU A 280 7.60 -5.47 -11.07
CA LEU A 280 6.39 -4.81 -10.59
C LEU A 280 6.26 -3.37 -11.13
N LEU A 281 7.35 -2.60 -11.18
CA LEU A 281 7.35 -1.24 -11.72
C LEU A 281 7.08 -1.23 -13.24
N GLU A 282 7.57 -2.23 -13.98
CA GLU A 282 7.22 -2.41 -15.40
C GLU A 282 5.70 -2.62 -15.56
N PHE A 283 5.10 -3.50 -14.74
CA PHE A 283 3.63 -3.68 -14.73
C PHE A 283 2.87 -2.40 -14.37
N LEU A 284 3.39 -1.62 -13.43
CA LEU A 284 2.78 -0.37 -12.97
C LEU A 284 3.04 0.82 -13.89
N ASP A 285 3.86 0.65 -14.93
CA ASP A 285 4.40 1.70 -15.79
C ASP A 285 5.04 2.84 -14.96
N LEU A 286 5.84 2.48 -13.96
CA LEU A 286 6.53 3.42 -13.09
C LEU A 286 8.05 3.34 -13.25
N PRO A 287 8.76 4.48 -13.15
CA PRO A 287 10.20 4.49 -13.21
C PRO A 287 10.84 3.95 -11.93
N TRP A 288 11.96 3.27 -12.07
CA TRP A 288 12.88 3.01 -10.98
C TRP A 288 13.51 4.31 -10.47
N THR A 289 13.61 4.47 -9.15
CA THR A 289 14.25 5.64 -8.55
C THR A 289 15.40 5.23 -7.63
N GLU A 290 16.40 6.11 -7.48
CA GLU A 290 17.50 5.91 -6.55
C GLU A 290 17.00 5.79 -5.09
N ALA A 291 15.92 6.50 -4.77
CA ALA A 291 15.28 6.42 -3.46
C ALA A 291 14.71 5.03 -3.16
N MET A 292 14.18 4.32 -4.17
CA MET A 292 13.73 2.94 -4.04
C MET A 292 14.92 1.98 -3.84
N SER A 293 16.01 2.16 -4.60
CA SER A 293 17.24 1.39 -4.42
C SER A 293 17.77 1.53 -3.00
N HIS A 294 17.89 2.76 -2.51
CA HIS A 294 18.33 3.04 -1.15
C HIS A 294 17.39 2.43 -0.08
N TYR A 295 16.07 2.47 -0.33
CA TYR A 295 15.09 1.86 0.57
C TYR A 295 15.28 0.35 0.65
N ILE A 296 15.38 -0.34 -0.48
CA ILE A 296 15.65 -1.79 -0.54
C ILE A 296 16.92 -2.12 0.23
N ASP A 297 18.03 -1.46 -0.07
CA ASP A 297 19.31 -1.66 0.57
C ASP A 297 19.26 -1.56 2.11
N THR A 298 18.53 -0.57 2.60
CA THR A 298 18.46 -0.28 4.05
C THR A 298 17.43 -1.12 4.78
N HIS A 299 16.48 -1.74 4.06
CA HIS A 299 15.35 -2.45 4.67
C HIS A 299 15.36 -3.96 4.46
N THR A 300 16.22 -4.49 3.57
CA THR A 300 16.29 -5.94 3.29
C THR A 300 17.54 -6.62 3.83
N SER A 301 18.64 -5.88 4.06
CA SER A 301 19.90 -6.46 4.49
C SER A 301 20.09 -6.49 6.02
N LYS A 302 20.65 -7.57 6.52
CA LYS A 302 20.94 -7.76 7.96
C LYS A 302 21.97 -6.74 8.48
N GLU A 303 22.91 -6.33 7.64
CA GLU A 303 24.07 -5.52 8.02
C GLU A 303 23.72 -4.04 8.19
N LYS A 304 22.74 -3.56 7.45
CA LYS A 304 22.32 -2.13 7.45
C LYS A 304 21.18 -1.83 8.43
N MET A 305 20.77 -2.79 9.27
CA MET A 305 19.72 -2.53 10.26
C MET A 305 20.15 -1.45 11.26
N ARG A 306 19.33 -0.42 11.38
CA ARG A 306 19.60 0.75 12.23
C ARG A 306 19.79 0.35 13.70
N MET A 307 20.98 0.62 14.23
CA MET A 307 21.27 0.53 15.65
C MET A 307 20.72 1.77 16.37
N VAL A 308 20.03 1.56 17.46
CA VAL A 308 19.48 2.65 18.31
C VAL A 308 20.08 2.52 19.70
N ARG A 309 20.44 3.65 20.28
CA ARG A 309 20.91 3.65 21.67
C ARG A 309 19.69 3.46 22.58
N ASN A 310 19.69 2.34 23.31
CA ASN A 310 18.65 2.09 24.31
C ASN A 310 18.69 3.18 25.38
N ARG A 311 17.54 3.79 25.69
CA ARG A 311 17.46 4.91 26.64
C ARG A 311 17.77 4.49 28.08
N VAL A 312 17.50 3.23 28.43
CA VAL A 312 17.71 2.67 29.77
C VAL A 312 19.12 2.10 29.92
N THR A 313 19.49 1.16 29.04
CA THR A 313 20.78 0.45 29.13
C THR A 313 21.96 1.23 28.57
N LYS A 314 21.70 2.35 27.85
CA LYS A 314 22.70 3.17 27.12
C LYS A 314 23.48 2.40 26.06
N LYS A 315 23.20 1.11 25.84
CA LYS A 315 23.86 0.29 24.83
C LYS A 315 23.25 0.51 23.46
N LEU A 316 24.05 0.30 22.42
CA LEU A 316 23.57 0.22 21.05
C LEU A 316 22.89 -1.12 20.86
N GLU A 317 21.58 -1.10 20.60
CA GLU A 317 20.76 -2.27 20.39
C GLU A 317 20.06 -2.18 19.03
N ARG A 318 19.78 -3.29 18.41
CA ARG A 318 18.91 -3.31 17.20
C ARG A 318 17.52 -2.90 17.62
N ARG A 319 16.95 -1.95 16.89
CA ARG A 319 15.56 -1.52 17.12
C ARG A 319 14.64 -2.72 16.90
N LYS A 320 14.02 -3.21 17.98
CA LYS A 320 12.93 -4.18 17.90
C LYS A 320 11.65 -3.45 17.57
N ASP A 321 11.27 -3.46 16.30
CA ASP A 321 10.02 -2.88 15.85
C ASP A 321 9.19 -3.96 15.14
N THR A 322 8.11 -4.38 15.78
CA THR A 322 7.22 -5.44 15.25
C THR A 322 6.55 -5.02 13.94
N TYR A 323 6.31 -3.73 13.77
CA TYR A 323 5.70 -3.15 12.59
C TYR A 323 6.72 -2.52 11.64
N GLY A 324 7.97 -2.44 12.04
CA GLY A 324 9.06 -1.88 11.25
C GLY A 324 9.33 -2.70 10.00
N THR A 325 9.66 -2.02 8.91
CA THR A 325 9.94 -2.62 7.60
C THR A 325 11.41 -3.03 7.42
N ALA A 326 12.33 -2.43 8.21
CA ALA A 326 13.75 -2.76 8.15
C ALA A 326 14.05 -4.11 8.86
N LYS A 327 14.18 -5.18 8.09
CA LYS A 327 14.43 -6.56 8.56
C LYS A 327 15.32 -7.29 7.57
N ASN A 328 15.96 -8.37 8.04
CA ASN A 328 16.50 -9.34 7.09
C ASN A 328 15.30 -10.00 6.38
N SER A 329 15.09 -9.64 5.12
CA SER A 329 13.89 -10.03 4.36
C SER A 329 13.79 -11.54 4.22
N THR A 330 14.86 -12.20 3.77
CA THR A 330 14.93 -13.64 3.58
C THR A 330 14.67 -14.39 4.90
N ALA A 331 15.38 -14.03 5.97
CA ALA A 331 15.18 -14.65 7.27
C ALA A 331 13.75 -14.43 7.82
N THR A 332 13.13 -13.30 7.49
CA THR A 332 11.75 -13.00 7.93
C THR A 332 10.71 -13.79 7.13
N ALA A 333 10.93 -14.00 5.84
CA ALA A 333 10.02 -14.77 4.99
C ALA A 333 9.83 -16.20 5.51
N PHE A 334 10.92 -16.87 5.89
CA PHE A 334 10.92 -18.26 6.27
C PHE A 334 11.07 -18.52 7.79
N ALA A 335 10.97 -17.49 8.62
CA ALA A 335 11.10 -17.63 10.09
C ALA A 335 10.08 -18.57 10.73
N TRP A 336 8.96 -18.84 10.07
CA TRP A 336 7.93 -19.76 10.53
C TRP A 336 8.45 -21.20 10.68
N ARG A 337 9.41 -21.65 9.84
CA ARG A 337 10.01 -22.99 9.90
C ARG A 337 10.62 -23.31 11.26
N GLN A 338 11.17 -22.29 11.91
CA GLN A 338 11.83 -22.43 13.23
C GLN A 338 10.92 -22.11 14.42
N LYS A 339 9.72 -21.58 14.16
CA LYS A 339 8.89 -21.00 15.23
C LYS A 339 7.52 -21.64 15.42
N LEU A 340 6.94 -22.24 14.38
CA LEU A 340 5.59 -22.80 14.47
C LEU A 340 5.56 -24.20 15.09
N GLY A 341 6.61 -25.02 14.87
CA GLY A 341 6.57 -26.47 15.10
C GLY A 341 5.73 -27.21 14.05
N LEU A 342 5.88 -28.53 14.01
CA LEU A 342 5.25 -29.39 12.99
C LEU A 342 3.72 -29.38 13.11
N GLU A 343 3.18 -29.60 14.31
CA GLU A 343 1.73 -29.67 14.53
C GLU A 343 1.00 -28.44 13.98
N ARG A 344 1.44 -27.25 14.36
CA ARG A 344 0.82 -26.00 13.88
C ARG A 344 1.06 -25.77 12.40
N THR A 345 2.19 -26.21 11.86
CA THR A 345 2.47 -26.17 10.42
C THR A 345 1.49 -27.04 9.65
N LEU A 346 1.26 -28.28 10.09
CA LEU A 346 0.31 -29.21 9.47
C LEU A 346 -1.14 -28.72 9.55
N GLU A 347 -1.53 -28.15 10.68
CA GLU A 347 -2.86 -27.56 10.84
C GLU A 347 -3.10 -26.46 9.80
N ILE A 348 -2.19 -25.49 9.68
CA ILE A 348 -2.31 -24.40 8.72
C ILE A 348 -2.30 -24.95 7.28
N GLN A 349 -1.44 -25.91 6.97
CA GLN A 349 -1.38 -26.54 5.64
C GLN A 349 -2.68 -27.29 5.29
N GLY A 350 -3.28 -27.96 6.26
CA GLY A 350 -4.56 -28.66 6.06
C GLY A 350 -5.64 -27.70 5.57
N GLU A 351 -5.74 -26.55 6.20
CA GLU A 351 -6.74 -25.52 5.85
C GLU A 351 -6.40 -24.74 4.57
N CYS A 352 -5.10 -24.52 4.31
CA CYS A 352 -4.61 -23.68 3.22
C CYS A 352 -4.10 -24.47 1.99
N ARG A 353 -4.29 -25.79 1.92
CA ARG A 353 -3.65 -26.66 0.93
C ARG A 353 -3.81 -26.13 -0.50
N GLY A 354 -5.04 -25.88 -0.93
CA GLY A 354 -5.33 -25.44 -2.30
C GLY A 354 -4.61 -24.13 -2.67
N PRO A 355 -4.78 -23.03 -1.89
CA PRO A 355 -4.02 -21.80 -2.12
C PRO A 355 -2.52 -21.98 -2.08
N MET A 356 -1.98 -22.81 -1.18
CA MET A 356 -0.54 -23.06 -1.08
C MET A 356 0.02 -23.75 -2.30
N GLU A 357 -0.61 -24.82 -2.78
CA GLU A 357 -0.21 -25.56 -3.98
C GLU A 357 -0.29 -24.66 -5.23
N ARG A 358 -1.34 -23.81 -5.31
CA ARG A 358 -1.50 -22.85 -6.42
C ARG A 358 -0.40 -21.81 -6.44
N LEU A 359 -0.04 -21.27 -5.27
CA LEU A 359 1.04 -20.29 -5.09
C LEU A 359 2.44 -20.92 -5.05
N GLY A 360 2.57 -22.24 -5.19
CA GLY A 360 3.84 -22.94 -5.23
C GLY A 360 4.57 -23.00 -3.91
N TYR A 361 3.85 -23.02 -2.80
CA TYR A 361 4.43 -23.25 -1.49
C TYR A 361 4.54 -24.75 -1.20
N ARG A 362 5.78 -25.23 -0.95
CA ARG A 362 6.02 -26.64 -0.63
C ARG A 362 5.35 -27.02 0.70
N LEU A 363 4.65 -28.14 0.70
CA LEU A 363 4.08 -28.73 1.90
C LEU A 363 5.18 -29.46 2.70
N MET A 364 5.11 -29.37 4.03
CA MET A 364 5.99 -30.06 4.97
C MET A 364 5.25 -31.23 5.59
N HIS A 365 5.92 -32.36 5.78
CA HIS A 365 5.31 -33.59 6.31
C HIS A 365 5.91 -34.06 7.62
N ASN A 366 7.14 -33.63 7.93
CA ASN A 366 7.89 -34.06 9.12
C ASN A 366 8.85 -32.96 9.60
N GLU A 367 9.47 -33.20 10.76
CA GLU A 367 10.45 -32.28 11.36
C GLU A 367 11.73 -32.15 10.54
N GLU A 368 12.11 -33.18 9.79
CA GLU A 368 13.32 -33.16 8.94
C GLU A 368 13.12 -32.14 7.80
N GLU A 369 11.97 -32.18 7.13
CA GLU A 369 11.62 -31.22 6.07
C GLU A 369 11.53 -29.78 6.61
N LEU A 370 11.01 -29.59 7.82
CA LEU A 370 11.02 -28.27 8.47
C LEU A 370 12.44 -27.76 8.73
N ALA A 371 13.38 -28.61 9.04
CA ALA A 371 14.77 -28.27 9.35
C ALA A 371 15.66 -28.06 8.12
N MET A 372 15.21 -28.50 6.93
CA MET A 372 15.97 -28.32 5.67
C MET A 372 16.32 -26.85 5.41
N GLN A 373 17.47 -26.61 4.78
CA GLN A 373 17.94 -25.26 4.46
C GLN A 373 17.47 -24.76 3.06
N ASP A 374 16.91 -25.65 2.25
CA ASP A 374 16.37 -25.31 0.94
C ASP A 374 15.14 -24.40 1.03
N LEU A 375 14.85 -23.72 -0.07
CA LEU A 375 13.67 -22.86 -0.14
C LEU A 375 12.38 -23.70 -0.23
N PRO A 376 11.37 -23.41 0.61
CA PRO A 376 10.10 -24.14 0.58
C PRO A 376 9.17 -23.64 -0.54
N LEU A 377 9.70 -23.50 -1.75
CA LEU A 377 8.99 -23.01 -2.94
C LEU A 377 9.18 -24.02 -4.07
N ASP A 378 8.07 -24.52 -4.62
CA ASP A 378 8.05 -25.51 -5.70
C ASP A 378 7.80 -24.86 -7.09
N LYS A 379 7.44 -23.57 -7.12
CA LYS A 379 7.20 -22.79 -8.33
C LYS A 379 7.95 -21.48 -8.29
N THR A 380 8.46 -21.05 -9.44
CA THR A 380 8.99 -19.70 -9.62
C THR A 380 7.89 -18.65 -9.59
N ALA A 381 8.24 -17.37 -9.53
CA ALA A 381 7.26 -16.29 -9.59
C ALA A 381 6.47 -16.31 -10.89
N GLU A 382 7.13 -16.60 -12.03
CA GLU A 382 6.51 -16.67 -13.36
C GLU A 382 5.56 -17.85 -13.50
N GLU A 383 5.86 -19.00 -12.88
CA GLU A 383 4.95 -20.16 -12.85
C GLU A 383 3.71 -19.94 -11.98
N VAL A 384 3.82 -19.08 -10.97
CA VAL A 384 2.69 -18.70 -10.11
C VAL A 384 1.79 -17.69 -10.78
N TRP A 385 2.39 -16.70 -11.42
CA TRP A 385 1.66 -15.62 -12.07
C TRP A 385 2.40 -15.13 -13.32
N SER A 386 1.97 -15.59 -14.48
CA SER A 386 2.41 -15.01 -15.74
C SER A 386 1.54 -13.77 -16.03
N VAL A 387 2.15 -12.60 -16.03
CA VAL A 387 1.50 -11.41 -16.57
C VAL A 387 1.23 -11.69 -18.05
N LYS A 388 0.00 -12.06 -18.39
CA LYS A 388 -0.40 -12.10 -19.79
C LYS A 388 -0.35 -10.68 -20.31
N LYS A 389 0.68 -10.40 -21.12
CA LYS A 389 0.82 -9.14 -21.85
C LYS A 389 -0.31 -8.94 -22.84
#